data_4d3dfc8946d0d519d4f0d864b1a34a1b
#
_entry.id   4d3dfc8946d0d519d4f0d864b1a34a1b
#
_cell.length_a   1.000
_cell.length_b   1.000
_cell.length_c   1.000
_cell.angle_alpha   90.00
_cell.angle_beta   90.00
_cell.angle_gamma   90.00
#
_symmetry.space_group_name_H-M   'P 1'
#
loop_
_entity.id
_entity.type
_entity.pdbx_description
1 polymer ?
#
loop_
_entity_poly.entity_id
_entity_poly.type
_entity_poly.pdbx_seq_one_letter_code
_entity_poly.pdbx_strand_id
1 'polypeptide(L)'
;MQSSSDSVSALLSYTQDPSLQKIGYKILNGERLQESEGVTLFEKGSLSWLGALANFVREKKHGNITYFNRNFHIEPTNVCVFNCSFCSYSRGYAHREEGWELSIEQMMHIVKSYDGKPVTEVHIVGGVHPKMNMEFFLELLRSIKAHRPDLHIKAFTPVELDYMFRKAKLTVQEGMQMAHEAGLDSLPGGGAEIFHPEIRKQICDDKVDADGWLTIHRTAHQLGMHSNATLLYGHIEAYHHRIDHMERLRQLQDETGGFNTFIPLKFRNKDNDMQHIPESSIIEDMRMYAVSRLYLDNFPHIKAYWPMLGRQQAQLTLSFGVNDMDGTIDDSTKIYSMAGSEEQSPTMTTAELVQLIRSAGRTPIERGTLYNVVKDYSTVALESIDA
;
A
#
# COMPACT_ATOMS: atom_id res chain seq x y z
N MET A 1 -25.50 0.02 14.42
CA MET A 1 -25.58 -0.80 13.18
C MET A 1 -26.95 -0.75 12.49
N GLN A 2 -28.07 -0.83 13.21
CA GLN A 2 -29.41 -0.78 12.60
C GLN A 2 -29.70 0.56 11.89
N SER A 3 -29.35 1.70 12.50
CA SER A 3 -29.55 3.03 11.91
C SER A 3 -28.72 3.30 10.63
N SER A 4 -27.53 2.73 10.50
CA SER A 4 -26.71 2.88 9.29
C SER A 4 -27.23 2.02 8.13
N SER A 5 -27.75 0.83 8.41
CA SER A 5 -28.42 -0.01 7.41
C SER A 5 -29.70 0.63 6.87
N ASP A 6 -30.51 1.24 7.74
CA ASP A 6 -31.75 1.93 7.36
C ASP A 6 -31.45 3.16 6.48
N SER A 7 -30.40 3.91 6.82
CA SER A 7 -29.97 5.07 6.02
C SER A 7 -29.47 4.67 4.64
N VAL A 8 -28.72 3.56 4.53
CA VAL A 8 -28.25 3.03 3.23
C VAL A 8 -29.42 2.49 2.42
N SER A 9 -30.37 1.78 3.03
CA SER A 9 -31.56 1.28 2.36
C SER A 9 -32.41 2.43 1.79
N ALA A 10 -32.57 3.52 2.54
CA ALA A 10 -33.22 4.73 2.05
C ALA A 10 -32.47 5.35 0.86
N LEU A 11 -31.13 5.49 0.94
CA LEU A 11 -30.30 5.97 -0.17
C LEU A 11 -30.54 5.13 -1.44
N LEU A 12 -30.59 3.82 -1.33
CA LEU A 12 -30.80 2.92 -2.47
C LEU A 12 -32.21 3.07 -3.05
N SER A 13 -33.23 3.28 -2.24
CA SER A 13 -34.60 3.47 -2.73
C SER A 13 -34.77 4.75 -3.56
N TYR A 14 -33.95 5.78 -3.32
CA TYR A 14 -33.92 7.02 -4.10
C TYR A 14 -32.94 7.00 -5.28
N THR A 15 -32.19 5.92 -5.47
CA THR A 15 -31.23 5.80 -6.57
C THR A 15 -31.99 5.61 -7.89
N GLN A 16 -31.82 6.56 -8.83
CA GLN A 16 -32.58 6.57 -10.10
C GLN A 16 -32.03 5.61 -11.15
N ASP A 17 -30.71 5.34 -11.16
CA ASP A 17 -30.09 4.39 -12.09
C ASP A 17 -30.37 2.95 -11.62
N PRO A 18 -31.11 2.13 -12.41
CA PRO A 18 -31.42 0.76 -11.99
C PRO A 18 -30.21 -0.13 -11.83
N SER A 19 -29.12 0.14 -12.59
CA SER A 19 -27.88 -0.64 -12.48
C SER A 19 -27.18 -0.36 -11.17
N LEU A 20 -27.06 0.90 -10.76
CA LEU A 20 -26.51 1.29 -9.45
C LEU A 20 -27.39 0.80 -8.29
N GLN A 21 -28.71 0.89 -8.44
CA GLN A 21 -29.64 0.38 -7.43
C GLN A 21 -29.42 -1.12 -7.18
N LYS A 22 -29.34 -1.92 -8.25
CA LYS A 22 -29.06 -3.36 -8.16
C LYS A 22 -27.71 -3.65 -7.51
N ILE A 23 -26.65 -2.94 -7.90
CA ILE A 23 -25.31 -3.07 -7.31
C ILE A 23 -25.33 -2.70 -5.83
N GLY A 24 -26.04 -1.62 -5.46
CA GLY A 24 -26.16 -1.19 -4.08
C GLY A 24 -26.84 -2.25 -3.18
N TYR A 25 -27.89 -2.92 -3.67
CA TYR A 25 -28.50 -4.03 -2.93
C TYR A 25 -27.57 -5.24 -2.78
N LYS A 26 -26.78 -5.57 -3.81
CA LYS A 26 -25.73 -6.61 -3.66
C LYS A 26 -24.74 -6.25 -2.55
N ILE A 27 -24.24 -5.01 -2.55
CA ILE A 27 -23.31 -4.54 -1.50
C ILE A 27 -23.95 -4.62 -0.12
N LEU A 28 -25.19 -4.18 0.04
CA LEU A 28 -25.93 -4.24 1.31
C LEU A 28 -26.05 -5.67 1.83
N ASN A 29 -26.33 -6.62 0.93
CA ASN A 29 -26.46 -8.05 1.23
C ASN A 29 -25.10 -8.76 1.42
N GLY A 30 -23.98 -8.12 1.08
CA GLY A 30 -22.65 -8.72 1.12
C GLY A 30 -22.37 -9.67 -0.05
N GLU A 31 -23.07 -9.49 -1.17
CA GLU A 31 -22.88 -10.26 -2.40
C GLU A 31 -21.69 -9.71 -3.20
N ARG A 32 -20.92 -10.64 -3.78
CA ARG A 32 -19.73 -10.30 -4.58
C ARG A 32 -20.11 -9.61 -5.89
N LEU A 33 -19.40 -8.53 -6.23
CA LEU A 33 -19.57 -7.80 -7.47
C LEU A 33 -18.82 -8.47 -8.63
N GLN A 34 -19.40 -8.39 -9.83
CA GLN A 34 -18.76 -8.76 -11.08
C GLN A 34 -17.91 -7.60 -11.62
N GLU A 35 -16.97 -7.89 -12.53
CA GLU A 35 -16.09 -6.87 -13.13
C GLU A 35 -16.88 -5.72 -13.78
N SER A 36 -17.91 -6.04 -14.58
CA SER A 36 -18.77 -5.03 -15.19
C SER A 36 -19.49 -4.14 -14.18
N GLU A 37 -19.83 -4.68 -13.00
CA GLU A 37 -20.44 -3.91 -11.91
C GLU A 37 -19.40 -3.00 -11.24
N GLY A 38 -18.14 -3.45 -11.10
CA GLY A 38 -17.02 -2.63 -10.65
C GLY A 38 -16.75 -1.44 -11.58
N VAL A 39 -16.74 -1.67 -12.90
CA VAL A 39 -16.61 -0.59 -13.90
C VAL A 39 -17.80 0.38 -13.79
N THR A 40 -19.02 -0.13 -13.64
CA THR A 40 -20.21 0.71 -13.48
C THR A 40 -20.13 1.60 -12.24
N LEU A 41 -19.53 1.14 -11.12
CA LEU A 41 -19.30 1.96 -9.95
C LEU A 41 -18.40 3.16 -10.27
N PHE A 42 -17.32 2.95 -11.02
CA PHE A 42 -16.42 4.02 -11.44
C PHE A 42 -17.11 5.02 -12.37
N GLU A 43 -17.86 4.54 -13.37
CA GLU A 43 -18.44 5.37 -14.42
C GLU A 43 -19.65 6.17 -13.96
N LYS A 44 -20.53 5.56 -13.15
CA LYS A 44 -21.86 6.09 -12.85
C LYS A 44 -22.06 6.48 -11.39
N GLY A 45 -21.30 5.88 -10.45
CA GLY A 45 -21.47 6.15 -9.03
C GLY A 45 -21.16 7.60 -8.69
N SER A 46 -22.11 8.36 -8.14
CA SER A 46 -21.82 9.67 -7.57
C SER A 46 -20.93 9.54 -6.34
N LEU A 47 -20.08 10.53 -6.08
CA LEU A 47 -19.11 10.45 -4.99
C LEU A 47 -19.78 10.24 -3.62
N SER A 48 -20.88 10.93 -3.36
CA SER A 48 -21.64 10.81 -2.13
C SER A 48 -22.26 9.41 -1.95
N TRP A 49 -22.78 8.83 -3.03
CA TRP A 49 -23.36 7.49 -3.05
C TRP A 49 -22.27 6.42 -2.80
N LEU A 50 -21.13 6.52 -3.50
CA LEU A 50 -19.99 5.63 -3.32
C LEU A 50 -19.44 5.71 -1.90
N GLY A 51 -19.25 6.93 -1.38
CA GLY A 51 -18.75 7.17 -0.03
C GLY A 51 -19.66 6.57 1.05
N ALA A 52 -20.98 6.77 0.94
CA ALA A 52 -21.93 6.21 1.89
C ALA A 52 -21.88 4.68 1.94
N LEU A 53 -21.85 4.00 0.78
CA LEU A 53 -21.73 2.55 0.71
C LEU A 53 -20.38 2.03 1.18
N ALA A 54 -19.29 2.68 0.76
CA ALA A 54 -17.94 2.29 1.18
C ALA A 54 -17.75 2.44 2.69
N ASN A 55 -18.28 3.52 3.27
CA ASN A 55 -18.26 3.72 4.71
C ASN A 55 -19.12 2.66 5.44
N PHE A 56 -20.29 2.33 4.91
CA PHE A 56 -21.15 1.25 5.46
C PHE A 56 -20.39 -0.09 5.48
N VAL A 57 -19.78 -0.49 4.37
CA VAL A 57 -18.98 -1.73 4.30
C VAL A 57 -17.80 -1.70 5.28
N ARG A 58 -17.10 -0.57 5.36
CA ARG A 58 -16.00 -0.34 6.29
C ARG A 58 -16.46 -0.48 7.74
N GLU A 59 -17.58 0.14 8.12
CA GLU A 59 -18.11 0.07 9.48
C GLU A 59 -18.64 -1.33 9.84
N LYS A 60 -19.21 -2.06 8.86
CA LYS A 60 -19.61 -3.46 9.04
C LYS A 60 -18.40 -4.36 9.34
N LYS A 61 -17.23 -4.09 8.75
CA LYS A 61 -15.99 -4.88 8.95
C LYS A 61 -15.22 -4.48 10.22
N HIS A 62 -15.15 -3.20 10.54
CA HIS A 62 -14.19 -2.65 11.51
C HIS A 62 -14.83 -1.76 12.59
N GLY A 63 -16.15 -1.61 12.59
CA GLY A 63 -16.80 -0.63 13.45
C GLY A 63 -16.25 0.77 13.21
N ASN A 64 -15.87 1.47 14.27
CA ASN A 64 -15.32 2.83 14.17
C ASN A 64 -13.76 2.85 14.19
N ILE A 65 -13.10 1.68 14.18
CA ILE A 65 -11.65 1.58 14.32
C ILE A 65 -10.95 2.08 13.06
N THR A 66 -9.86 2.82 13.26
CA THR A 66 -8.86 3.15 12.23
C THR A 66 -7.48 2.80 12.78
N TYR A 67 -6.74 2.03 12.00
CA TYR A 67 -5.42 1.54 12.35
C TYR A 67 -4.31 2.47 11.91
N PHE A 68 -3.18 2.44 12.62
CA PHE A 68 -1.89 2.99 12.22
C PHE A 68 -0.78 2.14 12.88
N ASN A 69 0.47 2.28 12.41
CA ASN A 69 1.61 1.61 13.04
C ASN A 69 2.76 2.58 13.31
N ARG A 70 3.73 2.15 14.12
CA ARG A 70 5.01 2.86 14.28
C ARG A 70 6.06 2.15 13.47
N ASN A 71 6.51 2.80 12.41
CA ASN A 71 7.48 2.26 11.47
C ASN A 71 8.50 3.32 11.07
N PHE A 72 9.59 2.85 10.50
CA PHE A 72 10.55 3.66 9.77
C PHE A 72 10.94 2.96 8.48
N HIS A 73 11.54 3.71 7.56
CA HIS A 73 11.94 3.20 6.25
C HIS A 73 13.46 3.17 6.11
N ILE A 74 13.94 2.24 5.31
CA ILE A 74 15.30 2.23 4.77
C ILE A 74 15.17 2.15 3.26
N GLU A 75 15.75 3.10 2.57
CA GLU A 75 15.87 3.12 1.11
C GLU A 75 17.33 2.86 0.75
N PRO A 76 17.73 1.58 0.50
CA PRO A 76 19.13 1.21 0.32
C PRO A 76 19.81 1.99 -0.81
N THR A 77 19.08 2.28 -1.86
CA THR A 77 19.55 3.02 -3.03
C THR A 77 18.38 3.54 -3.86
N ASN A 78 18.57 4.63 -4.60
CA ASN A 78 17.69 5.01 -5.69
C ASN A 78 18.31 4.72 -7.07
N VAL A 79 19.47 4.09 -7.12
CA VAL A 79 20.06 3.60 -8.37
C VAL A 79 19.30 2.37 -8.84
N CYS A 80 18.80 2.39 -10.08
CA CYS A 80 17.92 1.36 -10.61
C CYS A 80 18.33 0.94 -12.02
N VAL A 81 18.24 -0.36 -12.31
CA VAL A 81 18.45 -0.91 -13.66
C VAL A 81 17.22 -0.76 -14.56
N PHE A 82 16.04 -0.50 -13.97
CA PHE A 82 14.79 -0.33 -14.69
C PHE A 82 14.52 1.13 -15.02
N ASN A 83 13.88 1.36 -16.18
CA ASN A 83 13.51 2.69 -16.65
C ASN A 83 11.98 2.85 -16.71
N CYS A 84 11.36 3.01 -15.55
CA CYS A 84 9.90 3.19 -15.47
C CYS A 84 9.55 4.64 -15.78
N SER A 85 8.70 4.88 -16.80
CA SER A 85 8.35 6.21 -17.28
C SER A 85 7.71 7.12 -16.21
N PHE A 86 7.04 6.53 -15.20
CA PHE A 86 6.40 7.26 -14.09
C PHE A 86 7.31 7.53 -12.90
N CYS A 87 8.56 7.01 -12.90
CA CYS A 87 9.39 7.00 -11.70
C CYS A 87 10.27 8.25 -11.59
N SER A 88 9.94 9.13 -10.65
CA SER A 88 10.74 10.31 -10.31
C SER A 88 11.92 10.00 -9.38
N TYR A 89 11.90 8.82 -8.76
CA TYR A 89 12.84 8.41 -7.71
C TYR A 89 14.14 7.83 -8.28
N SER A 90 14.05 7.01 -9.32
CA SER A 90 15.16 6.23 -9.82
C SER A 90 16.24 7.08 -10.51
N ARG A 91 17.51 6.65 -10.35
CA ARG A 91 18.65 7.11 -11.14
C ARG A 91 19.22 5.92 -11.88
N GLY A 92 19.41 6.06 -13.20
CA GLY A 92 20.04 5.01 -14.00
C GLY A 92 21.47 4.71 -13.53
N TYR A 93 21.92 3.47 -13.66
CA TYR A 93 23.26 3.08 -13.19
C TYR A 93 24.40 3.89 -13.84
N ALA A 94 24.19 4.39 -15.05
CA ALA A 94 25.14 5.28 -15.73
C ALA A 94 25.27 6.67 -15.04
N HIS A 95 24.28 7.07 -14.24
CA HIS A 95 24.19 8.34 -13.52
C HIS A 95 24.08 8.12 -12.00
N ARG A 96 24.67 7.03 -11.49
CA ARG A 96 24.55 6.65 -10.06
C ARG A 96 25.14 7.68 -9.10
N GLU A 97 26.04 8.56 -9.58
CA GLU A 97 26.60 9.67 -8.81
C GLU A 97 25.54 10.73 -8.43
N GLU A 98 24.41 10.75 -9.11
CA GLU A 98 23.26 11.61 -8.79
C GLU A 98 22.32 10.99 -7.74
N GLY A 99 22.61 9.75 -7.36
CA GLY A 99 21.83 8.98 -6.40
C GLY A 99 22.58 8.69 -5.11
N TRP A 100 22.12 7.69 -4.37
CA TRP A 100 22.80 7.16 -3.18
C TRP A 100 22.84 5.65 -3.19
N GLU A 101 23.81 5.12 -2.49
CA GLU A 101 24.05 3.69 -2.26
C GLU A 101 24.44 3.52 -0.80
N LEU A 102 23.61 2.90 0.03
CA LEU A 102 23.90 2.65 1.43
C LEU A 102 24.63 1.33 1.62
N SER A 103 25.67 1.34 2.44
CA SER A 103 26.29 0.11 2.93
C SER A 103 25.43 -0.55 4.01
N ILE A 104 25.67 -1.84 4.28
CA ILE A 104 25.03 -2.55 5.40
C ILE A 104 25.28 -1.82 6.73
N GLU A 105 26.50 -1.33 6.95
CA GLU A 105 26.85 -0.57 8.15
C GLU A 105 26.00 0.71 8.30
N GLN A 106 25.81 1.47 7.21
CA GLN A 106 24.95 2.65 7.21
C GLN A 106 23.49 2.31 7.48
N MET A 107 22.96 1.25 6.86
CA MET A 107 21.59 0.78 7.12
C MET A 107 21.42 0.28 8.57
N MET A 108 22.40 -0.44 9.10
CA MET A 108 22.41 -0.86 10.51
C MET A 108 22.54 0.33 11.47
N HIS A 109 23.24 1.41 11.09
CA HIS A 109 23.24 2.64 11.86
C HIS A 109 21.83 3.25 11.97
N ILE A 110 21.06 3.24 10.87
CA ILE A 110 19.66 3.67 10.89
C ILE A 110 18.86 2.78 11.86
N VAL A 111 18.94 1.44 11.74
CA VAL A 111 18.24 0.51 12.65
C VAL A 111 18.55 0.82 14.12
N LYS A 112 19.84 0.99 14.45
CA LYS A 112 20.30 1.29 15.84
C LYS A 112 19.80 2.64 16.35
N SER A 113 19.54 3.62 15.50
CA SER A 113 18.97 4.91 15.92
C SER A 113 17.54 4.80 16.46
N TYR A 114 16.90 3.64 16.26
CA TYR A 114 15.57 3.29 16.80
C TYR A 114 15.65 2.38 18.04
N ASP A 115 16.82 2.14 18.61
CA ASP A 115 16.95 1.39 19.86
C ASP A 115 16.23 2.13 20.98
N GLY A 116 15.42 1.39 21.73
CA GLY A 116 14.58 1.94 22.79
C GLY A 116 13.33 2.69 22.33
N LYS A 117 13.15 2.91 21.02
CA LYS A 117 11.91 3.48 20.49
C LYS A 117 10.89 2.36 20.21
N PRO A 118 9.59 2.60 20.44
CA PRO A 118 8.55 1.58 20.31
C PRO A 118 8.11 1.36 18.87
N VAL A 119 9.06 1.25 17.93
CA VAL A 119 8.79 0.91 16.53
C VAL A 119 8.60 -0.59 16.38
N THR A 120 7.61 -1.00 15.57
CA THR A 120 7.24 -2.39 15.37
C THR A 120 7.67 -2.93 14.01
N GLU A 121 7.99 -2.05 13.05
CA GLU A 121 8.26 -2.43 11.66
C GLU A 121 9.36 -1.57 11.06
N VAL A 122 10.25 -2.21 10.29
CA VAL A 122 11.10 -1.54 9.30
C VAL A 122 10.62 -1.90 7.90
N HIS A 123 10.44 -0.88 7.05
CA HIS A 123 10.10 -1.05 5.65
C HIS A 123 11.33 -0.78 4.77
N ILE A 124 11.79 -1.78 4.02
CA ILE A 124 13.00 -1.69 3.20
C ILE A 124 12.64 -1.87 1.73
N VAL A 125 12.74 -0.81 0.95
CA VAL A 125 12.53 -0.80 -0.52
C VAL A 125 13.43 0.24 -1.15
N GLY A 126 13.79 0.03 -2.42
CA GLY A 126 14.62 0.99 -3.14
C GLY A 126 14.66 0.77 -4.63
N GLY A 127 15.65 1.37 -5.29
CA GLY A 127 16.00 1.06 -6.65
C GLY A 127 16.61 -0.35 -6.76
N VAL A 128 16.48 -0.97 -7.92
CA VAL A 128 17.08 -2.28 -8.19
C VAL A 128 18.52 -2.08 -8.66
N HIS A 129 19.45 -2.21 -7.73
CA HIS A 129 20.86 -1.95 -7.99
C HIS A 129 21.58 -3.20 -8.55
N PRO A 130 22.37 -3.07 -9.63
CA PRO A 130 22.97 -4.25 -10.28
C PRO A 130 24.05 -4.97 -9.46
N LYS A 131 24.59 -4.33 -8.42
CA LYS A 131 25.63 -4.90 -7.55
C LYS A 131 25.15 -5.27 -6.15
N MET A 132 24.01 -4.75 -5.67
CA MET A 132 23.36 -5.17 -4.43
C MET A 132 22.62 -6.48 -4.73
N ASN A 133 23.31 -7.59 -4.58
CA ASN A 133 22.83 -8.92 -4.95
C ASN A 133 22.07 -9.59 -3.78
N MET A 134 21.61 -10.80 -4.01
CA MET A 134 20.87 -11.59 -3.01
C MET A 134 21.65 -11.71 -1.69
N GLU A 135 22.93 -12.06 -1.72
CA GLU A 135 23.71 -12.25 -0.50
C GLU A 135 23.87 -10.96 0.32
N PHE A 136 24.04 -9.81 -0.34
CA PHE A 136 24.05 -8.50 0.33
C PHE A 136 22.76 -8.27 1.14
N PHE A 137 21.62 -8.58 0.58
CA PHE A 137 20.35 -8.38 1.29
C PHE A 137 20.08 -9.45 2.35
N LEU A 138 20.51 -10.70 2.12
CA LEU A 138 20.44 -11.74 3.16
C LEU A 138 21.29 -11.38 4.38
N GLU A 139 22.48 -10.81 4.18
CA GLU A 139 23.34 -10.31 5.26
C GLU A 139 22.64 -9.17 6.03
N LEU A 140 22.01 -8.22 5.34
CA LEU A 140 21.24 -7.16 5.96
C LEU A 140 20.12 -7.72 6.85
N LEU A 141 19.30 -8.64 6.33
CA LEU A 141 18.20 -9.25 7.07
C LEU A 141 18.70 -9.95 8.34
N ARG A 142 19.73 -10.79 8.22
CA ARG A 142 20.36 -11.49 9.36
C ARG A 142 20.91 -10.49 10.37
N SER A 143 21.55 -9.41 9.93
CA SER A 143 22.12 -8.37 10.80
C SER A 143 21.03 -7.63 11.59
N ILE A 144 19.90 -7.29 10.95
CA ILE A 144 18.76 -6.66 11.62
C ILE A 144 18.19 -7.63 12.65
N LYS A 145 17.92 -8.89 12.28
CA LYS A 145 17.36 -9.89 13.21
C LYS A 145 18.30 -10.24 14.37
N ALA A 146 19.60 -10.25 14.15
CA ALA A 146 20.56 -10.45 15.21
C ALA A 146 20.57 -9.29 16.23
N HIS A 147 20.33 -8.04 15.78
CA HIS A 147 20.29 -6.85 16.64
C HIS A 147 18.90 -6.62 17.25
N ARG A 148 17.84 -6.72 16.46
CA ARG A 148 16.44 -6.49 16.81
C ARG A 148 15.56 -7.67 16.38
N PRO A 149 15.59 -8.79 17.12
CA PRO A 149 14.79 -9.98 16.75
C PRO A 149 13.28 -9.74 16.83
N ASP A 150 12.86 -8.74 17.59
CA ASP A 150 11.47 -8.28 17.75
C ASP A 150 10.95 -7.46 16.57
N LEU A 151 11.83 -6.83 15.79
CA LEU A 151 11.45 -5.93 14.71
C LEU A 151 10.95 -6.70 13.50
N HIS A 152 9.73 -6.40 13.05
CA HIS A 152 9.16 -6.96 11.83
C HIS A 152 9.83 -6.34 10.59
N ILE A 153 10.41 -7.18 9.75
CA ILE A 153 11.06 -6.75 8.50
C ILE A 153 10.08 -6.93 7.34
N LYS A 154 9.56 -5.83 6.83
CA LYS A 154 8.79 -5.79 5.59
C LYS A 154 9.69 -5.26 4.49
N ALA A 155 10.14 -6.13 3.59
CA ALA A 155 11.18 -5.77 2.64
C ALA A 155 10.96 -6.35 1.26
N PHE A 156 11.53 -5.64 0.32
CA PHE A 156 11.69 -5.91 -1.09
C PHE A 156 10.39 -6.10 -1.85
N THR A 157 10.20 -5.28 -2.85
CA THR A 157 9.11 -5.47 -3.82
C THR A 157 9.36 -6.74 -4.65
N PRO A 158 8.32 -7.36 -5.22
CA PRO A 158 8.50 -8.46 -6.17
C PRO A 158 9.44 -8.13 -7.34
N VAL A 159 9.56 -6.87 -7.72
CA VAL A 159 10.50 -6.42 -8.76
C VAL A 159 11.95 -6.58 -8.31
N GLU A 160 12.26 -6.19 -7.07
CA GLU A 160 13.60 -6.36 -6.48
C GLU A 160 13.90 -7.85 -6.32
N LEU A 161 12.95 -8.63 -5.78
CA LEU A 161 13.08 -10.07 -5.55
C LEU A 161 13.30 -10.84 -6.86
N ASP A 162 12.47 -10.60 -7.88
CA ASP A 162 12.63 -11.22 -9.19
C ASP A 162 14.03 -10.98 -9.77
N TYR A 163 14.49 -9.73 -9.72
CA TYR A 163 15.82 -9.39 -10.22
C TYR A 163 16.92 -10.13 -9.44
N MET A 164 16.85 -10.14 -8.11
CA MET A 164 17.82 -10.84 -7.26
C MET A 164 17.83 -12.35 -7.53
N PHE A 165 16.64 -12.97 -7.64
CA PHE A 165 16.54 -14.41 -7.90
C PHE A 165 17.09 -14.78 -9.28
N ARG A 166 16.73 -14.04 -10.32
CA ARG A 166 17.25 -14.28 -11.67
C ARG A 166 18.78 -14.12 -11.72
N LYS A 167 19.33 -13.10 -11.05
CA LYS A 167 20.79 -12.86 -10.99
C LYS A 167 21.52 -13.96 -10.21
N ALA A 168 20.91 -14.50 -9.16
CA ALA A 168 21.44 -15.60 -8.36
C ALA A 168 21.17 -16.98 -8.99
N LYS A 169 20.43 -17.04 -10.12
CA LYS A 169 19.97 -18.29 -10.78
C LYS A 169 19.14 -19.18 -9.85
N LEU A 170 18.32 -18.57 -9.02
CA LEU A 170 17.39 -19.23 -8.11
C LEU A 170 15.99 -19.24 -8.73
N THR A 171 15.23 -20.27 -8.42
CA THR A 171 13.77 -20.24 -8.59
C THR A 171 13.14 -19.30 -7.58
N VAL A 172 11.89 -18.88 -7.83
CA VAL A 172 11.14 -18.04 -6.87
C VAL A 172 11.02 -18.74 -5.52
N GLN A 173 10.77 -20.08 -5.53
CA GLN A 173 10.64 -20.86 -4.30
C GLN A 173 11.94 -20.86 -3.48
N GLU A 174 13.08 -21.13 -4.12
CA GLU A 174 14.39 -21.16 -3.46
C GLU A 174 14.75 -19.78 -2.90
N GLY A 175 14.60 -18.73 -3.72
CA GLY A 175 14.92 -17.37 -3.30
C GLY A 175 14.05 -16.86 -2.16
N MET A 176 12.73 -17.13 -2.19
CA MET A 176 11.81 -16.77 -1.12
C MET A 176 12.10 -17.54 0.18
N GLN A 177 12.41 -18.84 0.08
CA GLN A 177 12.79 -19.64 1.25
C GLN A 177 14.06 -19.08 1.91
N MET A 178 15.10 -18.77 1.12
CA MET A 178 16.34 -18.17 1.64
C MET A 178 16.10 -16.82 2.31
N ALA A 179 15.27 -15.98 1.72
CA ALA A 179 14.93 -14.67 2.28
C ALA A 179 14.17 -14.81 3.61
N HIS A 180 13.19 -15.70 3.66
CA HIS A 180 12.44 -15.99 4.87
C HIS A 180 13.34 -16.53 5.99
N GLU A 181 14.21 -17.49 5.70
CA GLU A 181 15.18 -18.04 6.66
C GLU A 181 16.19 -16.99 7.16
N ALA A 182 16.50 -15.97 6.33
CA ALA A 182 17.35 -14.85 6.73
C ALA A 182 16.64 -13.82 7.60
N GLY A 183 15.30 -13.89 7.73
CA GLY A 183 14.52 -13.01 8.60
C GLY A 183 13.57 -12.06 7.89
N LEU A 184 13.27 -12.27 6.60
CA LEU A 184 12.18 -11.57 5.93
C LEU A 184 10.84 -12.03 6.51
N ASP A 185 10.03 -11.09 7.02
CA ASP A 185 8.75 -11.42 7.67
C ASP A 185 7.54 -11.16 6.76
N SER A 186 7.59 -10.17 5.87
CA SER A 186 6.50 -9.84 4.96
C SER A 186 6.96 -9.04 3.74
N LEU A 187 6.11 -8.97 2.70
CA LEU A 187 6.41 -8.23 1.48
C LEU A 187 5.54 -6.95 1.39
N PRO A 188 6.11 -5.84 0.90
CA PRO A 188 5.32 -4.69 0.43
C PRO A 188 4.68 -5.00 -0.94
N GLY A 189 3.68 -4.23 -1.31
CA GLY A 189 2.96 -4.43 -2.57
C GLY A 189 3.54 -3.71 -3.79
N GLY A 190 4.64 -2.96 -3.65
CA GLY A 190 5.20 -2.14 -4.72
C GLY A 190 5.58 -2.94 -5.97
N GLY A 191 5.70 -2.26 -7.11
CA GLY A 191 6.02 -2.89 -8.38
C GLY A 191 4.84 -3.51 -9.14
N ALA A 192 3.66 -3.60 -8.53
CA ALA A 192 2.44 -4.06 -9.19
C ALA A 192 2.00 -3.11 -10.31
N GLU A 193 2.07 -1.84 -10.07
CA GLU A 193 1.62 -0.73 -10.91
C GLU A 193 0.20 -0.95 -11.44
N ILE A 194 0.08 -1.45 -12.67
CA ILE A 194 -1.15 -1.95 -13.28
C ILE A 194 -0.85 -3.29 -13.99
N PHE A 195 -1.70 -4.30 -13.87
CA PHE A 195 -1.41 -5.64 -14.41
C PHE A 195 -1.66 -5.77 -15.91
N HIS A 196 -2.46 -4.88 -16.50
CA HIS A 196 -2.79 -4.97 -17.92
C HIS A 196 -1.53 -4.86 -18.80
N PRO A 197 -1.23 -5.84 -19.67
CA PRO A 197 0.06 -5.95 -20.35
C PRO A 197 0.36 -4.76 -21.26
N GLU A 198 -0.65 -4.23 -21.98
CA GLU A 198 -0.46 -3.08 -22.87
C GLU A 198 -0.12 -1.80 -22.10
N ILE A 199 -0.69 -1.61 -20.91
CA ILE A 199 -0.35 -0.48 -20.04
C ILE A 199 1.05 -0.66 -19.47
N ARG A 200 1.37 -1.85 -18.92
CA ARG A 200 2.72 -2.16 -18.39
C ARG A 200 3.81 -1.92 -19.44
N LYS A 201 3.58 -2.35 -20.68
CA LYS A 201 4.52 -2.13 -21.80
C LYS A 201 4.82 -0.65 -22.04
N GLN A 202 3.87 0.24 -21.79
CA GLN A 202 4.07 1.68 -21.96
C GLN A 202 4.78 2.34 -20.78
N ILE A 203 4.63 1.81 -19.57
CA ILE A 203 5.12 2.49 -18.36
C ILE A 203 6.28 1.79 -17.65
N CYS A 204 6.48 0.47 -17.84
CA CYS A 204 7.50 -0.32 -17.13
C CYS A 204 7.73 -1.71 -17.77
N ASP A 205 8.03 -1.75 -19.07
CA ASP A 205 8.15 -2.98 -19.89
C ASP A 205 9.24 -3.95 -19.43
N ASP A 206 10.29 -3.44 -18.83
CA ASP A 206 11.49 -4.19 -18.43
C ASP A 206 11.40 -4.86 -17.04
N LYS A 207 10.34 -4.60 -16.29
CA LYS A 207 10.08 -5.22 -14.99
C LYS A 207 9.43 -6.61 -15.10
N VAL A 208 9.47 -7.37 -13.99
CA VAL A 208 8.65 -8.57 -13.84
C VAL A 208 7.19 -8.28 -14.23
N ASP A 209 6.59 -9.18 -14.99
CA ASP A 209 5.20 -9.05 -15.42
C ASP A 209 4.20 -9.31 -14.28
N ALA A 210 2.92 -9.21 -14.59
CA ALA A 210 1.87 -9.40 -13.62
C ALA A 210 1.85 -10.82 -13.02
N ASP A 211 2.09 -11.85 -13.85
CA ASP A 211 2.04 -13.23 -13.41
C ASP A 211 3.24 -13.57 -12.51
N GLY A 212 4.42 -13.04 -12.83
CA GLY A 212 5.61 -13.13 -11.98
C GLY A 212 5.41 -12.44 -10.63
N TRP A 213 4.81 -11.21 -10.63
CA TRP A 213 4.48 -10.50 -9.41
C TRP A 213 3.52 -11.30 -8.53
N LEU A 214 2.43 -11.82 -9.10
CA LEU A 214 1.45 -12.65 -8.38
C LEU A 214 2.08 -13.96 -7.88
N THR A 215 3.00 -14.56 -8.67
CA THR A 215 3.70 -15.80 -8.28
C THR A 215 4.60 -15.59 -7.07
N ILE A 216 5.32 -14.47 -6.99
CA ILE A 216 6.16 -14.14 -5.82
C ILE A 216 5.29 -13.98 -4.57
N HIS A 217 4.16 -13.26 -4.65
CA HIS A 217 3.25 -13.14 -3.52
C HIS A 217 2.63 -14.47 -3.11
N ARG A 218 2.18 -15.28 -4.08
CA ARG A 218 1.67 -16.64 -3.82
C ARG A 218 2.69 -17.48 -3.07
N THR A 219 3.93 -17.47 -3.52
CA THR A 219 5.02 -18.22 -2.88
C THR A 219 5.28 -17.73 -1.46
N ALA A 220 5.29 -16.40 -1.24
CA ALA A 220 5.41 -15.84 0.09
C ALA A 220 4.28 -16.30 1.01
N HIS A 221 3.03 -16.24 0.53
CA HIS A 221 1.86 -16.68 1.30
C HIS A 221 1.93 -18.18 1.64
N GLN A 222 2.39 -19.03 0.72
CA GLN A 222 2.57 -20.47 0.96
C GLN A 222 3.65 -20.77 2.01
N LEU A 223 4.62 -19.88 2.17
CA LEU A 223 5.63 -19.93 3.24
C LEU A 223 5.14 -19.33 4.57
N GLY A 224 3.88 -18.90 4.65
CA GLY A 224 3.29 -18.29 5.84
C GLY A 224 3.60 -16.80 6.01
N MET A 225 4.26 -16.16 5.06
CA MET A 225 4.48 -14.73 5.05
C MET A 225 3.24 -14.01 4.52
N HIS A 226 2.87 -12.91 5.18
CA HIS A 226 1.83 -12.01 4.66
C HIS A 226 2.43 -10.93 3.77
N SER A 227 1.55 -10.24 3.02
CA SER A 227 1.99 -9.15 2.17
C SER A 227 0.92 -8.07 2.00
N ASN A 228 1.31 -6.95 1.37
CA ASN A 228 0.38 -5.92 0.92
C ASN A 228 0.20 -5.99 -0.59
N ALA A 229 -0.91 -5.47 -1.09
CA ALA A 229 -1.16 -5.28 -2.51
C ALA A 229 -1.28 -3.79 -2.84
N THR A 230 -0.80 -3.39 -4.02
CA THR A 230 -0.89 -2.00 -4.49
C THR A 230 -1.45 -1.92 -5.91
N LEU A 231 -1.91 -0.74 -6.30
CA LEU A 231 -2.26 -0.37 -7.65
C LEU A 231 -1.86 1.09 -7.87
N LEU A 232 -1.12 1.38 -8.94
CA LEU A 232 -0.83 2.75 -9.35
C LEU A 232 -1.97 3.24 -10.25
N TYR A 233 -2.62 4.34 -9.86
CA TYR A 233 -3.77 4.90 -10.59
C TYR A 233 -3.59 6.37 -10.95
N GLY A 234 -4.37 6.83 -11.92
CA GLY A 234 -4.44 8.24 -12.31
C GLY A 234 -3.41 8.61 -13.38
N HIS A 235 -2.95 7.65 -14.19
CA HIS A 235 -2.04 7.90 -15.30
C HIS A 235 -2.74 7.67 -16.66
N ILE A 236 -2.41 6.59 -17.39
CA ILE A 236 -2.97 6.28 -18.73
C ILE A 236 -3.99 5.15 -18.71
N GLU A 237 -4.21 4.54 -17.59
CA GLU A 237 -5.13 3.42 -17.42
C GLU A 237 -6.60 3.88 -17.46
N ALA A 238 -7.49 2.99 -17.90
CA ALA A 238 -8.94 3.15 -17.83
C ALA A 238 -9.52 2.37 -16.63
N TYR A 239 -10.77 2.62 -16.27
CA TYR A 239 -11.44 1.97 -15.13
C TYR A 239 -11.48 0.44 -15.24
N HIS A 240 -11.66 -0.12 -16.43
CA HIS A 240 -11.64 -1.57 -16.60
C HIS A 240 -10.25 -2.17 -16.30
N HIS A 241 -9.15 -1.44 -16.56
CA HIS A 241 -7.81 -1.89 -16.18
C HIS A 241 -7.63 -1.92 -14.65
N ARG A 242 -8.21 -0.96 -13.93
CA ARG A 242 -8.19 -0.97 -12.45
C ARG A 242 -8.99 -2.15 -11.90
N ILE A 243 -10.14 -2.45 -12.52
CA ILE A 243 -10.99 -3.58 -12.11
C ILE A 243 -10.31 -4.91 -12.43
N ASP A 244 -9.74 -5.12 -13.63
CA ASP A 244 -8.93 -6.30 -13.96
C ASP A 244 -7.81 -6.53 -12.95
N HIS A 245 -7.08 -5.47 -12.60
CA HIS A 245 -6.03 -5.54 -11.60
C HIS A 245 -6.57 -6.00 -10.23
N MET A 246 -7.63 -5.37 -9.75
CA MET A 246 -8.25 -5.72 -8.47
C MET A 246 -8.87 -7.13 -8.50
N GLU A 247 -9.40 -7.59 -9.65
CA GLU A 247 -9.93 -8.94 -9.80
C GLU A 247 -8.82 -9.99 -9.65
N ARG A 248 -7.69 -9.81 -10.28
CA ARG A 248 -6.54 -10.72 -10.16
C ARG A 248 -5.97 -10.77 -8.74
N LEU A 249 -5.95 -9.63 -8.03
CA LEU A 249 -5.60 -9.59 -6.61
C LEU A 249 -6.65 -10.31 -5.75
N ARG A 250 -7.95 -10.12 -6.03
CA ARG A 250 -9.06 -10.76 -5.33
C ARG A 250 -9.01 -12.28 -5.48
N GLN A 251 -8.68 -12.78 -6.68
CA GLN A 251 -8.50 -14.21 -6.95
C GLN A 251 -7.33 -14.80 -6.14
N LEU A 252 -6.18 -14.12 -6.11
CA LEU A 252 -5.05 -14.57 -5.29
C LEU A 252 -5.37 -14.51 -3.79
N GLN A 253 -6.14 -13.52 -3.36
CA GLN A 253 -6.61 -13.45 -1.96
C GLN A 253 -7.58 -14.58 -1.62
N ASP A 254 -8.48 -14.96 -2.53
CA ASP A 254 -9.35 -16.14 -2.34
C ASP A 254 -8.54 -17.44 -2.24
N GLU A 255 -7.45 -17.56 -3.01
CA GLU A 255 -6.56 -18.73 -3.00
C GLU A 255 -5.74 -18.84 -1.71
N THR A 256 -5.21 -17.71 -1.20
CA THR A 256 -4.16 -17.74 -0.19
C THR A 256 -4.52 -17.07 1.14
N GLY A 257 -5.43 -16.09 1.13
CA GLY A 257 -5.73 -15.26 2.30
C GLY A 257 -4.54 -14.40 2.80
N GLY A 258 -3.44 -14.32 2.04
CA GLY A 258 -2.17 -13.77 2.52
C GLY A 258 -2.02 -12.26 2.43
N PHE A 259 -2.89 -11.55 1.72
CA PHE A 259 -2.83 -10.08 1.68
C PHE A 259 -3.43 -9.46 2.94
N ASN A 260 -2.66 -8.62 3.62
CA ASN A 260 -3.12 -7.84 4.76
C ASN A 260 -3.95 -6.63 4.33
N THR A 261 -3.49 -5.89 3.33
CA THR A 261 -4.11 -4.62 2.94
C THR A 261 -3.92 -4.33 1.46
N PHE A 262 -4.86 -3.59 0.90
CA PHE A 262 -4.76 -2.98 -0.41
C PHE A 262 -4.48 -1.48 -0.29
N ILE A 263 -3.55 -0.96 -1.10
CA ILE A 263 -3.07 0.42 -1.07
C ILE A 263 -3.17 1.01 -2.47
N PRO A 264 -4.19 1.80 -2.80
CA PRO A 264 -4.18 2.60 -4.02
C PRO A 264 -3.06 3.64 -3.95
N LEU A 265 -2.17 3.64 -4.94
CA LEU A 265 -1.06 4.57 -5.07
C LEU A 265 -1.37 5.59 -6.17
N LYS A 266 -1.42 6.86 -5.80
CA LYS A 266 -1.68 7.96 -6.75
C LYS A 266 -0.45 8.21 -7.61
N PHE A 267 -0.63 8.27 -8.94
CA PHE A 267 0.40 8.75 -9.85
C PHE A 267 0.73 10.22 -9.56
N ARG A 268 2.03 10.50 -9.46
CA ARG A 268 2.59 11.86 -9.32
C ARG A 268 3.44 12.15 -10.54
N ASN A 269 3.30 13.33 -11.10
CA ASN A 269 3.83 13.63 -12.43
C ASN A 269 5.10 14.48 -12.47
N LYS A 270 5.65 14.86 -11.32
CA LYS A 270 6.86 15.70 -11.28
C LYS A 270 8.11 14.87 -11.58
N ASP A 271 9.01 15.41 -12.40
CA ASP A 271 10.36 14.89 -12.69
C ASP A 271 10.36 13.42 -13.19
N ASN A 272 9.44 13.07 -14.10
CA ASN A 272 9.39 11.79 -14.79
C ASN A 272 8.94 11.94 -16.26
N ASP A 273 9.03 10.90 -17.07
CA ASP A 273 8.71 10.95 -18.50
C ASP A 273 7.21 11.17 -18.79
N MET A 274 6.35 10.97 -17.78
CA MET A 274 4.90 11.13 -17.87
C MET A 274 4.41 12.47 -17.31
N GLN A 275 5.28 13.45 -17.11
CA GLN A 275 4.94 14.77 -16.55
C GLN A 275 3.86 15.54 -17.33
N HIS A 276 3.63 15.18 -18.58
CA HIS A 276 2.57 15.74 -19.42
C HIS A 276 1.15 15.25 -19.06
N ILE A 277 1.03 14.21 -18.24
CA ILE A 277 -0.23 13.66 -17.77
C ILE A 277 -0.63 14.40 -16.49
N PRO A 278 -1.83 15.01 -16.44
CA PRO A 278 -2.28 15.68 -15.23
C PRO A 278 -2.56 14.67 -14.11
N GLU A 279 -2.23 15.07 -12.88
CA GLU A 279 -2.57 14.26 -11.71
C GLU A 279 -4.09 14.15 -11.52
N SER A 280 -4.53 13.03 -10.96
CA SER A 280 -5.94 12.80 -10.63
C SER A 280 -6.46 13.83 -9.61
N SER A 281 -7.72 14.23 -9.75
CA SER A 281 -8.38 15.14 -8.80
C SER A 281 -8.69 14.42 -7.48
N ILE A 282 -8.91 15.20 -6.41
CA ILE A 282 -9.37 14.66 -5.11
C ILE A 282 -10.67 13.85 -5.27
N ILE A 283 -11.55 14.24 -6.16
CA ILE A 283 -12.80 13.51 -6.43
C ILE A 283 -12.51 12.12 -6.99
N GLU A 284 -11.57 12.02 -7.91
CA GLU A 284 -11.15 10.73 -8.49
C GLU A 284 -10.39 9.87 -7.47
N ASP A 285 -9.58 10.48 -6.62
CA ASP A 285 -8.90 9.78 -5.54
C ASP A 285 -9.91 9.17 -4.56
N MET A 286 -10.90 9.94 -4.10
CA MET A 286 -11.96 9.42 -3.21
C MET A 286 -12.80 8.32 -3.89
N ARG A 287 -13.08 8.45 -5.19
CA ARG A 287 -13.73 7.41 -6.00
C ARG A 287 -12.92 6.12 -6.01
N MET A 288 -11.61 6.20 -6.23
CA MET A 288 -10.70 5.05 -6.22
C MET A 288 -10.76 4.30 -4.89
N TYR A 289 -10.65 5.02 -3.75
CA TYR A 289 -10.73 4.40 -2.42
C TYR A 289 -12.10 3.76 -2.15
N ALA A 290 -13.18 4.45 -2.49
CA ALA A 290 -14.54 3.93 -2.28
C ALA A 290 -14.78 2.65 -3.11
N VAL A 291 -14.45 2.68 -4.40
CA VAL A 291 -14.64 1.51 -5.28
C VAL A 291 -13.73 0.36 -4.83
N SER A 292 -12.50 0.62 -4.41
CA SER A 292 -11.62 -0.42 -3.85
C SER A 292 -12.26 -1.14 -2.66
N ARG A 293 -12.86 -0.40 -1.71
CA ARG A 293 -13.56 -1.01 -0.56
C ARG A 293 -14.78 -1.83 -0.98
N LEU A 294 -15.52 -1.37 -1.99
CA LEU A 294 -16.73 -2.04 -2.45
C LEU A 294 -16.43 -3.29 -3.29
N TYR A 295 -15.35 -3.26 -4.07
CA TYR A 295 -15.02 -4.33 -5.00
C TYR A 295 -14.17 -5.44 -4.37
N LEU A 296 -13.20 -5.08 -3.51
CA LEU A 296 -12.31 -6.03 -2.83
C LEU A 296 -12.96 -6.57 -1.55
N ASP A 297 -14.02 -7.38 -1.72
CA ASP A 297 -14.83 -7.92 -0.63
C ASP A 297 -14.03 -8.81 0.35
N ASN A 298 -13.00 -9.50 -0.13
CA ASN A 298 -12.14 -10.40 0.64
C ASN A 298 -10.87 -9.73 1.21
N PHE A 299 -10.60 -8.45 0.91
CA PHE A 299 -9.51 -7.73 1.56
C PHE A 299 -9.96 -7.20 2.93
N PRO A 300 -9.21 -7.51 4.00
CA PRO A 300 -9.55 -7.00 5.32
C PRO A 300 -9.39 -5.49 5.41
N HIS A 301 -8.28 -4.94 4.93
CA HIS A 301 -7.95 -3.54 5.10
C HIS A 301 -7.75 -2.80 3.77
N ILE A 302 -8.16 -1.52 3.74
CA ILE A 302 -7.78 -0.56 2.71
C ILE A 302 -7.00 0.55 3.41
N LYS A 303 -5.81 0.84 2.91
CA LYS A 303 -4.87 1.78 3.52
C LYS A 303 -4.72 3.04 2.69
N ALA A 304 -4.75 4.20 3.34
CA ALA A 304 -4.30 5.46 2.77
C ALA A 304 -2.83 5.68 3.10
N TYR A 305 -1.99 5.80 2.08
CA TYR A 305 -0.58 6.14 2.24
C TYR A 305 -0.45 7.67 2.30
N TRP A 306 -0.48 8.23 3.52
CA TRP A 306 -0.52 9.67 3.73
C TRP A 306 0.69 10.45 3.19
N PRO A 307 1.94 9.91 3.12
CA PRO A 307 3.04 10.66 2.51
C PRO A 307 2.83 10.99 1.04
N MET A 308 2.07 10.15 0.33
CA MET A 308 1.71 10.35 -1.06
C MET A 308 0.53 11.31 -1.24
N LEU A 309 -0.50 11.16 -0.39
CA LEU A 309 -1.75 11.90 -0.52
C LEU A 309 -1.72 13.28 0.13
N GLY A 310 -0.86 13.48 1.13
CA GLY A 310 -0.99 14.57 2.09
C GLY A 310 -1.96 14.22 3.23
N ARG A 311 -1.72 14.81 4.42
CA ARG A 311 -2.42 14.48 5.67
C ARG A 311 -3.94 14.70 5.59
N GLN A 312 -4.37 15.81 5.02
CA GLN A 312 -5.80 16.18 4.93
C GLN A 312 -6.56 15.26 3.96
N GLN A 313 -5.98 14.96 2.82
CA GLN A 313 -6.60 14.08 1.84
C GLN A 313 -6.66 12.63 2.35
N ALA A 314 -5.60 12.17 2.99
CA ALA A 314 -5.59 10.85 3.63
C ALA A 314 -6.66 10.76 4.73
N GLN A 315 -6.84 11.79 5.57
CA GLN A 315 -7.93 11.86 6.55
C GLN A 315 -9.32 11.75 5.90
N LEU A 316 -9.53 12.44 4.78
CA LEU A 316 -10.81 12.41 4.05
C LEU A 316 -11.17 10.98 3.59
N THR A 317 -10.17 10.17 3.21
CA THR A 317 -10.41 8.78 2.78
C THR A 317 -11.07 7.91 3.85
N LEU A 318 -10.97 8.28 5.14
CA LEU A 318 -11.63 7.58 6.24
C LEU A 318 -13.17 7.58 6.15
N SER A 319 -13.73 8.49 5.35
CA SER A 319 -15.16 8.52 5.00
C SER A 319 -15.45 7.79 3.69
N PHE A 320 -14.42 7.29 2.99
CA PHE A 320 -14.51 6.60 1.71
C PHE A 320 -13.99 5.15 1.75
N GLY A 321 -14.17 4.47 2.89
CA GLY A 321 -13.89 3.05 3.03
C GLY A 321 -12.53 2.68 3.60
N VAL A 322 -11.63 3.63 3.81
CA VAL A 322 -10.31 3.41 4.40
C VAL A 322 -10.43 3.15 5.91
N ASN A 323 -9.61 2.24 6.41
CA ASN A 323 -9.52 1.93 7.83
C ASN A 323 -8.07 1.79 8.35
N ASP A 324 -7.07 2.23 7.57
CA ASP A 324 -5.65 2.24 7.95
C ASP A 324 -4.97 3.48 7.36
N MET A 325 -4.24 4.21 8.20
CA MET A 325 -3.58 5.47 7.86
C MET A 325 -2.07 5.32 7.59
N ASP A 326 -1.56 4.06 7.55
CA ASP A 326 -0.13 3.78 7.57
C ASP A 326 0.53 4.19 8.91
N GLY A 327 1.79 4.61 8.89
CA GLY A 327 2.55 4.77 10.11
C GLY A 327 3.29 6.09 10.24
N THR A 328 4.21 6.13 11.19
CA THR A 328 5.01 7.32 11.54
C THR A 328 6.01 7.71 10.45
N ILE A 329 6.63 6.74 9.76
CA ILE A 329 7.59 6.88 8.64
C ILE A 329 8.92 7.56 9.02
N ASP A 330 8.90 8.66 9.75
CA ASP A 330 10.04 9.36 10.34
C ASP A 330 11.07 9.91 9.32
N ASP A 331 10.58 10.63 8.31
CA ASP A 331 11.37 11.35 7.28
C ASP A 331 12.35 10.47 6.46
N SER A 332 12.14 9.16 6.48
CA SER A 332 13.08 8.21 5.90
C SER A 332 12.76 7.82 4.45
N THR A 333 11.60 8.23 3.90
CA THR A 333 11.21 7.92 2.52
C THR A 333 11.28 9.14 1.61
N LYS A 334 11.88 8.95 0.42
CA LYS A 334 12.03 9.99 -0.62
C LYS A 334 11.19 9.72 -1.86
N ILE A 335 10.58 8.55 -1.98
CA ILE A 335 9.89 8.13 -3.21
C ILE A 335 8.84 9.17 -3.64
N TYR A 336 7.98 9.63 -2.74
CA TYR A 336 6.93 10.57 -3.08
C TYR A 336 7.33 12.04 -2.94
N SER A 337 8.26 12.37 -2.05
CA SER A 337 8.81 13.73 -1.98
C SER A 337 9.54 14.11 -3.28
N MET A 338 10.31 13.21 -3.85
CA MET A 338 10.94 13.40 -5.16
C MET A 338 9.93 13.50 -6.31
N ALA A 339 8.79 12.81 -6.20
CA ALA A 339 7.71 12.87 -7.16
C ALA A 339 6.79 14.10 -6.98
N GLY A 340 7.12 15.01 -6.06
CA GLY A 340 6.40 16.28 -5.87
C GLY A 340 5.17 16.20 -4.97
N SER A 341 5.10 15.22 -4.05
CA SER A 341 4.06 15.23 -3.02
C SER A 341 4.21 16.45 -2.10
N GLU A 342 3.13 16.84 -1.43
CA GLU A 342 3.14 17.95 -0.48
C GLU A 342 4.06 17.68 0.72
N GLU A 343 4.12 16.43 1.16
CA GLU A 343 4.96 15.99 2.27
C GLU A 343 6.41 15.77 1.79
N GLN A 344 7.24 16.79 1.94
CA GLN A 344 8.65 16.75 1.53
C GLN A 344 9.55 16.05 2.58
N SER A 345 9.15 16.08 3.84
CA SER A 345 9.79 15.41 4.98
C SER A 345 8.73 14.62 5.73
N PRO A 346 8.34 13.44 5.21
CA PRO A 346 7.19 12.71 5.71
C PRO A 346 7.46 12.10 7.09
N THR A 347 7.00 12.81 8.11
CA THR A 347 7.07 12.42 9.53
C THR A 347 5.76 12.80 10.22
N MET A 348 5.15 11.87 10.95
CA MET A 348 4.08 12.14 11.89
C MET A 348 4.37 11.48 13.23
N THR A 349 4.22 12.22 14.31
CA THR A 349 4.23 11.67 15.65
C THR A 349 3.00 10.81 15.90
N THR A 350 3.07 9.95 16.91
CA THR A 350 1.89 9.17 17.31
C THR A 350 0.73 10.06 17.75
N ALA A 351 1.00 11.16 18.43
CA ALA A 351 -0.01 12.13 18.86
C ALA A 351 -0.72 12.78 17.64
N GLU A 352 0.04 13.16 16.61
CA GLU A 352 -0.53 13.72 15.37
C GLU A 352 -1.42 12.71 14.65
N LEU A 353 -0.99 11.43 14.50
CA LEU A 353 -1.81 10.37 13.90
C LEU A 353 -3.09 10.13 14.70
N VAL A 354 -3.00 10.03 16.03
CA VAL A 354 -4.16 9.87 16.90
C VAL A 354 -5.12 11.05 16.76
N GLN A 355 -4.61 12.29 16.77
CA GLN A 355 -5.42 13.48 16.58
C GLN A 355 -6.11 13.52 15.22
N LEU A 356 -5.40 13.17 14.16
CA LEU A 356 -5.92 13.14 12.80
C LEU A 356 -7.07 12.11 12.67
N ILE A 357 -6.92 10.93 13.26
CA ILE A 357 -7.94 9.89 13.26
C ILE A 357 -9.15 10.30 14.11
N ARG A 358 -8.94 10.84 15.32
CA ARG A 358 -10.02 11.30 16.22
C ARG A 358 -10.84 12.43 15.61
N SER A 359 -10.19 13.40 14.95
CA SER A 359 -10.88 14.53 14.33
C SER A 359 -11.74 14.13 13.12
N ALA A 360 -11.49 12.95 12.55
CA ALA A 360 -12.38 12.30 11.58
C ALA A 360 -13.54 11.50 12.24
N GLY A 361 -13.69 11.58 13.56
CA GLY A 361 -14.69 10.81 14.32
C GLY A 361 -14.38 9.31 14.42
N ARG A 362 -13.11 8.89 14.28
CA ARG A 362 -12.68 7.50 14.29
C ARG A 362 -11.90 7.14 15.55
N THR A 363 -11.85 5.83 15.86
CA THR A 363 -11.13 5.29 17.02
C THR A 363 -9.73 4.85 16.62
N PRO A 364 -8.67 5.52 17.09
CA PRO A 364 -7.29 5.18 16.71
C PRO A 364 -6.79 3.96 17.47
N ILE A 365 -6.30 2.97 16.72
CA ILE A 365 -5.68 1.74 17.24
C ILE A 365 -4.29 1.59 16.62
N GLU A 366 -3.26 1.55 17.46
CA GLU A 366 -1.92 1.16 17.03
C GLU A 366 -1.87 -0.35 16.80
N ARG A 367 -1.34 -0.75 15.67
CA ARG A 367 -1.19 -2.15 15.27
C ARG A 367 0.25 -2.54 14.97
N GLY A 368 0.54 -3.83 15.08
CA GLY A 368 1.71 -4.43 14.44
C GLY A 368 1.47 -4.63 12.93
N THR A 369 2.46 -5.13 12.21
CA THR A 369 2.38 -5.35 10.75
C THR A 369 1.25 -6.32 10.37
N LEU A 370 1.00 -7.34 11.19
CA LEU A 370 -0.04 -8.35 10.98
C LEU A 370 -1.40 -7.98 11.61
N TYR A 371 -1.62 -6.69 11.88
CA TYR A 371 -2.87 -6.13 12.44
C TYR A 371 -3.23 -6.61 13.85
N ASN A 372 -2.32 -7.22 14.58
CA ASN A 372 -2.47 -7.41 16.02
C ASN A 372 -2.48 -6.03 16.72
N VAL A 373 -3.39 -5.87 17.67
CA VAL A 373 -3.50 -4.62 18.46
C VAL A 373 -2.26 -4.48 19.36
N VAL A 374 -1.56 -3.37 19.21
CA VAL A 374 -0.45 -2.98 20.07
C VAL A 374 -0.93 -2.06 21.21
N LYS A 375 -1.69 -1.02 20.86
CA LYS A 375 -2.26 -0.09 21.85
C LYS A 375 -3.56 0.53 21.35
N ASP A 376 -4.52 0.64 22.26
CA ASP A 376 -5.77 1.35 22.06
C ASP A 376 -5.62 2.79 22.58
N TYR A 377 -5.81 3.75 21.67
CA TYR A 377 -5.74 5.16 21.99
C TYR A 377 -7.12 5.83 22.13
N SER A 378 -8.21 5.08 22.19
CA SER A 378 -9.58 5.65 22.24
C SER A 378 -9.77 6.69 23.36
N THR A 379 -9.16 6.46 24.52
CA THR A 379 -9.30 7.30 25.72
C THR A 379 -8.00 7.94 26.20
N VAL A 380 -6.88 7.73 25.52
CA VAL A 380 -5.57 8.26 25.94
C VAL A 380 -5.52 9.78 25.70
N ALA A 381 -5.11 10.57 26.68
CA ALA A 381 -4.93 12.01 26.53
C ALA A 381 -3.76 12.31 25.56
N LEU A 382 -3.93 13.28 24.66
CA LEU A 382 -2.93 13.59 23.63
C LEU A 382 -1.58 13.99 24.22
N GLU A 383 -1.60 14.76 25.31
CA GLU A 383 -0.41 15.28 25.98
C GLU A 383 0.46 14.16 26.62
N SER A 384 -0.09 12.95 26.77
CA SER A 384 0.61 11.79 27.35
C SER A 384 1.11 10.79 26.31
N ILE A 385 0.95 11.06 25.00
CA ILE A 385 1.23 10.06 23.96
C ILE A 385 2.72 9.95 23.65
N ASP A 386 3.40 11.08 23.50
CA ASP A 386 4.82 11.15 23.12
C ASP A 386 5.70 11.69 24.26
N ALA A 387 5.20 11.61 25.52
CA ALA A 387 5.87 12.07 26.73
C ALA A 387 6.92 11.07 27.25
#